data_cf56adac0bff44de7137751242ecc4d7
#
_entry.id   cf56adac0bff44de7137751242ecc4d7
#
_cell.length_a   1.000
_cell.length_b   1.000
_cell.length_c   1.000
_cell.angle_alpha   90.00
_cell.angle_beta   90.00
_cell.angle_gamma   90.00
#
_symmetry.space_group_name_H-M   'P 1'
#
loop_
_entity.id
_entity.type
_entity.pdbx_description
1 polymer ?
#
loop_
_entity_poly.entity_id
_entity_poly.type
_entity_poly.pdbx_seq_one_letter_code
_entity_poly.pdbx_strand_id
1 'polypeptide(L)'
;NLQFDISKEFMQNALDSDCVYCGFKATGLDRKNNNIGHIESNCVPCCGVCNTTKMNNFSFEEMQFIGEMIKEIKLNRPKNLLLNSVKELIAF
;
A
#
# COMPACT_ATOMS: atom_id res chain seq x y z
N ASN A 1 -10.49 -20.71 -6.57
CA ASN A 1 -9.06 -20.45 -6.58
C ASN A 1 -8.70 -19.37 -7.60
N LEU A 2 -8.09 -18.31 -7.13
CA LEU A 2 -7.69 -17.22 -8.00
C LEU A 2 -6.32 -17.50 -8.62
N GLN A 3 -6.16 -17.08 -9.85
CA GLN A 3 -4.94 -17.27 -10.62
C GLN A 3 -3.78 -16.48 -10.01
N PHE A 4 -2.58 -17.00 -10.15
CA PHE A 4 -1.35 -16.28 -9.86
C PHE A 4 -0.41 -16.43 -11.05
N ASP A 5 -0.17 -15.35 -11.75
CA ASP A 5 0.66 -15.35 -12.95
C ASP A 5 1.40 -14.01 -13.06
N ILE A 6 2.49 -13.89 -12.30
CA ILE A 6 3.31 -12.68 -12.21
C ILE A 6 4.75 -13.07 -12.53
N SER A 7 5.35 -12.41 -13.52
CA SER A 7 6.75 -12.64 -13.86
C SER A 7 7.67 -12.01 -12.81
N LYS A 8 8.90 -12.52 -12.73
CA LYS A 8 9.92 -11.94 -11.85
C LYS A 8 10.22 -10.49 -12.23
N GLU A 9 10.24 -10.21 -13.54
CA GLU A 9 10.49 -8.86 -14.03
C GLU A 9 9.40 -7.90 -13.61
N PHE A 10 8.13 -8.30 -13.74
CA PHE A 10 7.00 -7.48 -13.31
C PHE A 10 7.09 -7.19 -11.81
N MET A 11 7.36 -8.21 -11.00
CA MET A 11 7.49 -8.05 -9.56
C MET A 11 8.64 -7.11 -9.21
N GLN A 12 9.79 -7.26 -9.85
CA GLN A 12 10.95 -6.40 -9.60
C GLN A 12 10.65 -4.94 -9.95
N ASN A 13 10.01 -4.72 -11.09
CA ASN A 13 9.63 -3.37 -11.51
C ASN A 13 8.65 -2.75 -10.51
N ALA A 14 7.71 -3.53 -10.00
CA ALA A 14 6.78 -3.06 -8.98
C ALA A 14 7.50 -2.68 -7.68
N LEU A 15 8.45 -3.50 -7.24
CA LEU A 15 9.22 -3.24 -6.02
C LEU A 15 10.13 -2.01 -6.17
N ASP A 16 10.51 -1.66 -7.39
CA ASP A 16 11.28 -0.46 -7.67
C ASP A 16 10.41 0.78 -7.87
N SER A 17 9.08 0.62 -7.81
CA SER A 17 8.12 1.69 -8.04
C SER A 17 7.57 2.24 -6.73
N ASP A 18 6.80 3.32 -6.85
CA ASP A 18 6.08 3.89 -5.73
C ASP A 18 4.70 3.25 -5.60
N CYS A 19 4.17 3.25 -4.36
CA CYS A 19 2.81 2.79 -4.10
C CYS A 19 1.82 3.63 -4.91
N VAL A 20 0.93 2.95 -5.64
CA VAL A 20 -0.06 3.60 -6.50
C VAL A 20 -1.03 4.48 -5.69
N TYR A 21 -1.22 4.19 -4.41
CA TYR A 21 -2.18 4.91 -3.57
C TYR A 21 -1.56 6.08 -2.81
N CYS A 22 -0.46 5.86 -2.10
CA CYS A 22 0.12 6.90 -1.25
C CYS A 22 1.42 7.51 -1.79
N GLY A 23 1.99 6.95 -2.85
CA GLY A 23 3.21 7.48 -3.46
C GLY A 23 4.50 7.18 -2.74
N PHE A 24 4.46 6.51 -1.58
CA PHE A 24 5.66 6.07 -0.91
C PHE A 24 6.11 4.73 -1.52
N LYS A 25 7.32 4.28 -1.17
CA LYS A 25 7.90 3.11 -1.80
C LYS A 25 7.00 1.88 -1.70
N ALA A 26 6.81 1.20 -2.81
CA ALA A 26 6.07 -0.06 -2.83
C ALA A 26 6.90 -1.19 -2.22
N THR A 27 6.21 -2.11 -1.55
CA THR A 27 6.84 -3.30 -0.97
C THR A 27 6.18 -4.59 -1.47
N GLY A 28 5.21 -4.48 -2.36
CA GLY A 28 4.53 -5.62 -2.92
C GLY A 28 3.52 -5.21 -3.98
N LEU A 29 2.57 -6.09 -4.22
CA LEU A 29 1.52 -5.89 -5.21
C LEU A 29 0.15 -5.94 -4.55
N ASP A 30 -0.76 -5.12 -5.06
CA ASP A 30 -2.18 -5.16 -4.70
C ASP A 30 -2.99 -5.50 -5.94
N ARG A 31 -4.07 -6.26 -5.76
CA ARG A 31 -5.02 -6.53 -6.83
C ARG A 31 -6.03 -5.40 -6.91
N LYS A 32 -6.18 -4.81 -8.08
CA LYS A 32 -7.17 -3.74 -8.29
C LYS A 32 -8.58 -4.27 -8.04
N ASN A 33 -8.89 -5.43 -8.58
CA ASN A 33 -10.16 -6.12 -8.37
C ASN A 33 -9.90 -7.36 -7.51
N ASN A 34 -10.46 -7.38 -6.30
CA ASN A 34 -10.24 -8.45 -5.34
C ASN A 34 -10.86 -9.79 -5.79
N ASN A 35 -11.72 -9.77 -6.79
CA ASN A 35 -12.38 -10.98 -7.33
C ASN A 35 -11.56 -11.62 -8.44
N ILE A 36 -10.50 -10.97 -8.89
CA ILE A 36 -9.59 -11.47 -9.93
C ILE A 36 -8.26 -11.80 -9.26
N GLY A 37 -7.54 -12.79 -9.81
CA GLY A 37 -6.30 -13.24 -9.24
C GLY A 37 -5.13 -12.28 -9.45
N HIS A 38 -3.95 -12.74 -9.04
CA HIS A 38 -2.70 -12.00 -9.23
C HIS A 38 -2.22 -12.21 -10.68
N ILE A 39 -2.77 -11.45 -11.59
CA ILE A 39 -2.29 -11.37 -12.98
C ILE A 39 -1.79 -9.94 -13.21
N GLU A 40 -0.86 -9.77 -14.13
CA GLU A 40 -0.17 -8.48 -14.28
C GLU A 40 -1.11 -7.33 -14.57
N SER A 41 -2.15 -7.56 -15.38
CA SER A 41 -3.15 -6.53 -15.69
C SER A 41 -4.00 -6.11 -14.48
N ASN A 42 -4.03 -6.93 -13.44
CA ASN A 42 -4.83 -6.67 -12.23
C ASN A 42 -3.99 -6.25 -11.02
N CYS A 43 -2.69 -6.15 -11.17
CA CYS A 43 -1.80 -5.86 -10.04
C CYS A 43 -1.13 -4.50 -10.19
N VAL A 44 -0.99 -3.82 -9.06
CA VAL A 44 -0.33 -2.51 -8.99
C VAL A 44 0.66 -2.50 -7.83
N PRO A 45 1.73 -1.69 -7.92
CA PRO A 45 2.67 -1.54 -6.81
C PRO A 45 1.96 -0.95 -5.59
N CYS A 46 2.23 -1.50 -4.42
CA CYS A 46 1.55 -1.09 -3.20
C CYS A 46 2.45 -1.25 -1.98
N CYS A 47 2.36 -0.32 -1.05
CA CYS A 47 3.07 -0.45 0.23
C CYS A 47 2.24 -1.28 1.22
N GLY A 48 2.89 -1.75 2.29
CA GLY A 48 2.22 -2.60 3.28
C GLY A 48 1.06 -1.90 3.97
N VAL A 49 1.21 -0.62 4.29
CA VAL A 49 0.14 0.14 4.97
C VAL A 49 -1.11 0.23 4.11
N CYS A 50 -0.94 0.62 2.83
CA CYS A 50 -2.08 0.73 1.93
C CYS A 50 -2.71 -0.63 1.63
N ASN A 51 -1.89 -1.65 1.46
CA ASN A 51 -2.39 -3.00 1.19
C ASN A 51 -3.22 -3.54 2.37
N THR A 52 -2.71 -3.36 3.58
CA THR A 52 -3.42 -3.77 4.80
C THR A 52 -4.72 -2.99 4.98
N THR A 53 -4.68 -1.68 4.72
CA THR A 53 -5.86 -0.83 4.82
C THR A 53 -6.94 -1.25 3.82
N LYS A 54 -6.54 -1.48 2.57
CA LYS A 54 -7.47 -1.87 1.52
C LYS A 54 -8.07 -3.25 1.77
N MET A 55 -7.24 -4.26 1.87
CA MET A 55 -7.67 -5.67 1.94
C MET A 55 -8.85 -5.92 0.99
N ASN A 56 -9.97 -6.45 1.50
CA ASN A 56 -11.21 -6.62 0.74
C ASN A 56 -12.26 -5.57 1.13
N ASN A 57 -11.86 -4.54 1.88
CA ASN A 57 -12.79 -3.54 2.42
C ASN A 57 -13.08 -2.40 1.46
N PHE A 58 -12.13 -2.09 0.59
CA PHE A 58 -12.23 -0.92 -0.28
C PHE A 58 -11.90 -1.29 -1.71
N SER A 59 -12.56 -0.61 -2.65
CA SER A 59 -12.27 -0.75 -4.07
C SER A 59 -10.95 -0.01 -4.41
N PHE A 60 -10.46 -0.26 -5.63
CA PHE A 60 -9.31 0.46 -6.16
C PHE A 60 -9.56 1.97 -6.17
N GLU A 61 -10.75 2.39 -6.58
CA GLU A 61 -11.13 3.79 -6.67
C GLU A 61 -11.22 4.43 -5.29
N GLU A 62 -11.83 3.72 -4.34
CA GLU A 62 -11.93 4.22 -2.96
C GLU A 62 -10.54 4.38 -2.33
N MET A 63 -9.64 3.44 -2.61
CA MET A 63 -8.28 3.52 -2.08
C MET A 63 -7.48 4.70 -2.64
N GLN A 64 -7.85 5.25 -3.80
CA GLN A 64 -7.20 6.47 -4.30
C GLN A 64 -7.40 7.63 -3.32
N PHE A 65 -8.60 7.77 -2.76
CA PHE A 65 -8.89 8.79 -1.74
C PHE A 65 -8.17 8.50 -0.43
N ILE A 66 -8.27 7.28 0.05
CA ILE A 66 -7.65 6.85 1.31
C ILE A 66 -6.13 6.99 1.22
N GLY A 67 -5.55 6.63 0.08
CA GLY A 67 -4.13 6.76 -0.16
C GLY A 67 -3.63 8.19 -0.08
N GLU A 68 -4.41 9.15 -0.57
CA GLU A 68 -4.06 10.56 -0.46
C GLU A 68 -4.01 11.01 1.01
N MET A 69 -4.93 10.52 1.84
CA MET A 69 -4.90 10.79 3.28
C MET A 69 -3.67 10.18 3.94
N ILE A 70 -3.35 8.94 3.59
CA ILE A 70 -2.16 8.26 4.11
C ILE A 70 -0.90 9.04 3.72
N LYS A 71 -0.83 9.50 2.48
CA LYS A 71 0.27 10.33 1.98
C LYS A 71 0.44 11.59 2.81
N GLU A 72 -0.66 12.32 3.03
CA GLU A 72 -0.63 13.55 3.81
C GLU A 72 -0.16 13.30 5.24
N ILE A 73 -0.65 12.24 5.87
CA ILE A 73 -0.23 11.88 7.22
C ILE A 73 1.26 11.59 7.26
N LYS A 74 1.76 10.78 6.31
CA LYS A 74 3.18 10.42 6.27
C LYS A 74 4.08 11.63 6.02
N LEU A 75 3.69 12.52 5.12
CA LEU A 75 4.47 13.72 4.79
C LEU A 75 4.54 14.71 5.94
N ASN A 76 3.49 14.78 6.76
CA ASN A 76 3.38 15.75 7.85
C ASN A 76 3.74 15.17 9.21
N ARG A 77 4.28 13.96 9.24
CA ARG A 77 4.63 13.27 10.48
C ARG A 77 6.10 13.54 10.80
N PRO A 78 6.40 14.46 11.74
CA PRO A 78 7.79 14.66 12.16
C PRO A 78 8.30 13.43 12.90
N LYS A 79 9.54 13.01 12.63
CA LYS A 79 10.15 11.86 13.28
C LYS A 79 10.12 11.98 14.80
N ASN A 80 10.44 13.19 15.32
CA ASN A 80 10.47 13.42 16.75
C ASN A 80 9.10 13.29 17.39
N LEU A 81 8.06 13.79 16.72
CA LEU A 81 6.70 13.72 17.23
C LEU A 81 6.21 12.26 17.26
N LEU A 82 6.51 11.50 16.22
CA LEU A 82 6.14 10.09 16.18
C LEU A 82 6.83 9.31 17.29
N LEU A 83 8.12 9.56 17.51
CA LEU A 83 8.87 8.90 18.57
C LEU A 83 8.32 9.24 19.94
N ASN A 84 7.98 10.50 20.18
CA ASN A 84 7.37 10.94 21.44
C ASN A 84 6.01 10.29 21.66
N SER A 85 5.19 10.18 20.62
CA SER A 85 3.90 9.53 20.70
C SER A 85 4.03 8.06 21.08
N VAL A 86 5.01 7.37 20.53
CA VAL A 86 5.29 5.98 20.86
C VAL A 86 5.72 5.85 22.32
N LYS A 87 6.59 6.76 22.78
CA LYS A 87 7.04 6.77 24.18
C LYS A 87 5.89 7.00 25.14
N GLU A 88 4.98 7.91 24.82
CA GLU A 88 3.80 8.18 25.64
C GLU A 88 2.91 6.95 25.73
N LEU A 89 2.71 6.24 24.62
CA LEU A 89 1.92 5.01 24.60
C LEU A 89 2.56 3.91 25.45
N ILE A 90 3.88 3.82 25.44
CA ILE A 90 4.61 2.82 26.22
C ILE A 90 4.59 3.17 27.71
N ALA A 91 4.55 4.46 28.05
CA ALA A 91 4.55 4.93 29.44
C ALA A 91 3.25 4.59 30.18
N PHE A 92 2.20 4.27 29.47
CA PHE A 92 0.94 3.84 30.05
C PHE A 92 0.85 2.31 30.18
#